data_1d74079cc03b60362c31e75712133cab
#
_entry.id   1d74079cc03b60362c31e75712133cab
#
_cell.length_a   1.000
_cell.length_b   1.000
_cell.length_c   1.000
_cell.angle_alpha   90.00
_cell.angle_beta   90.00
_cell.angle_gamma   90.00
#
_symmetry.space_group_name_H-M   'P 1'
#
loop_
_entity.id
_entity.type
_entity.pdbx_description
1 polymer ?
#
loop_
_entity_poly.entity_id
_entity_poly.type
_entity_poly.pdbx_seq_one_letter_code
_entity_poly.pdbx_strand_id
1 'polypeptide(L)'
;FISGCAANNVLPAKLGEAFRADLLGRLASVSRMTALGSIIIERLSDMIVIFGMTAWGILFITTTHLDSTSDIHQGLALLAAPIAVLVIAVYFLVVKKNHFISVKLKTLDIKIHNLLQGLNALEDPWTTLKLLGSTVAIWTLNCLAIWSIMMALHIELSLNQTILLVGITGISAAIPAAPAGIGTLQYAFHIAAVLLDYSASAALVASAIVQIALLGSATLVGALSYSYAISTHLLPRNETDK
;
A
#
# COMPACT_ATOMS: atom_id res chain seq x y z
N PHE A 1 10.02 -6.38 -8.06
CA PHE A 1 8.93 -6.03 -7.15
C PHE A 1 9.12 -6.69 -5.79
N ILE A 2 9.06 -8.01 -5.70
CA ILE A 2 9.05 -8.79 -4.45
C ILE A 2 10.29 -8.53 -3.59
N SER A 3 11.49 -8.40 -4.20
CA SER A 3 12.72 -8.04 -3.49
C SER A 3 12.64 -6.67 -2.80
N GLY A 4 11.94 -5.71 -3.40
CA GLY A 4 11.67 -4.40 -2.77
C GLY A 4 10.71 -4.50 -1.58
N CYS A 5 9.71 -5.38 -1.66
CA CYS A 5 8.82 -5.68 -0.53
C CYS A 5 9.59 -6.32 0.64
N ALA A 6 10.48 -7.28 0.34
CA ALA A 6 11.37 -7.86 1.36
C ALA A 6 12.27 -6.80 2.02
N ALA A 7 12.85 -5.90 1.22
CA ALA A 7 13.65 -4.79 1.73
C ALA A 7 12.83 -3.85 2.65
N ASN A 8 11.57 -3.56 2.32
CA ASN A 8 10.67 -2.76 3.16
C ASN A 8 10.35 -3.41 4.51
N ASN A 9 10.32 -4.75 4.56
CA ASN A 9 10.06 -5.48 5.80
C ASN A 9 11.26 -5.48 6.75
N VAL A 10 12.48 -5.33 6.21
CA VAL A 10 13.73 -5.38 6.98
C VAL A 10 14.24 -3.97 7.28
N LEU A 11 14.13 -3.04 6.31
CA LEU A 11 14.68 -1.70 6.45
C LEU A 11 13.66 -0.77 7.15
N PRO A 12 14.14 0.11 8.04
CA PRO A 12 13.28 1.10 8.68
C PRO A 12 12.80 2.17 7.67
N ALA A 13 11.74 2.88 8.05
CA ALA A 13 11.25 4.06 7.32
C ALA A 13 10.97 3.84 5.83
N LYS A 14 10.58 2.61 5.42
CA LYS A 14 10.26 2.25 4.03
C LYS A 14 11.40 2.50 3.02
N LEU A 15 12.64 2.42 3.46
CA LEU A 15 13.81 2.53 2.58
C LEU A 15 13.83 1.47 1.46
N GLY A 16 13.09 0.39 1.58
CA GLY A 16 12.90 -0.59 0.52
C GLY A 16 12.25 -0.02 -0.74
N GLU A 17 11.47 1.06 -0.65
CA GLU A 17 10.93 1.75 -1.85
C GLU A 17 12.05 2.47 -2.63
N ALA A 18 13.01 3.09 -1.94
CA ALA A 18 14.17 3.68 -2.57
C ALA A 18 15.08 2.60 -3.19
N PHE A 19 15.27 1.46 -2.50
CA PHE A 19 15.97 0.30 -3.04
C PHE A 19 15.28 -0.26 -4.28
N ARG A 20 13.94 -0.36 -4.25
CA ARG A 20 13.13 -0.80 -5.39
C ARG A 20 13.28 0.16 -6.59
N ALA A 21 13.28 1.48 -6.34
CA ALA A 21 13.46 2.47 -7.40
C ALA A 21 14.86 2.38 -8.04
N ASP A 22 15.91 2.14 -7.26
CA ASP A 22 17.26 1.92 -7.76
C ASP A 22 17.34 0.64 -8.60
N LEU A 23 16.81 -0.45 -8.08
CA LEU A 23 16.80 -1.74 -8.77
C LEU A 23 16.00 -1.67 -10.09
N LEU A 24 14.81 -1.08 -10.06
CA LEU A 24 13.97 -0.88 -11.24
C LEU A 24 14.65 0.04 -12.27
N GLY A 25 15.27 1.13 -11.80
CA GLY A 25 16.01 2.04 -12.65
C GLY A 25 17.14 1.33 -13.41
N ARG A 26 17.89 0.46 -12.74
CA ARG A 26 18.96 -0.34 -13.36
C ARG A 26 18.43 -1.37 -14.34
N LEU A 27 17.40 -2.14 -13.96
CA LEU A 27 16.85 -3.22 -14.80
C LEU A 27 16.12 -2.68 -16.04
N ALA A 28 15.42 -1.57 -15.93
CA ALA A 28 14.66 -0.96 -17.02
C ALA A 28 15.44 0.11 -17.79
N SER A 29 16.70 0.41 -17.38
CA SER A 29 17.51 1.48 -17.96
C SER A 29 16.81 2.85 -17.95
N VAL A 30 16.02 3.12 -16.89
CA VAL A 30 15.32 4.39 -16.67
C VAL A 30 15.91 5.14 -15.47
N SER A 31 15.62 6.44 -15.38
CA SER A 31 16.10 7.22 -14.23
C SER A 31 15.44 6.72 -12.92
N ARG A 32 16.19 6.77 -11.81
CA ARG A 32 15.65 6.46 -10.47
C ARG A 32 14.40 7.30 -10.15
N MET A 33 14.36 8.54 -10.62
CA MET A 33 13.21 9.42 -10.41
C MET A 33 11.99 8.98 -11.20
N THR A 34 12.17 8.47 -12.42
CA THR A 34 11.08 7.88 -13.21
C THR A 34 10.53 6.63 -12.54
N ALA A 35 11.42 5.77 -12.01
CA ALA A 35 11.02 4.59 -11.23
C ALA A 35 10.26 4.97 -9.94
N LEU A 36 10.70 6.02 -9.22
CA LEU A 36 9.96 6.56 -8.07
C LEU A 36 8.57 7.08 -8.47
N GLY A 37 8.45 7.76 -9.61
CA GLY A 37 7.16 8.21 -10.14
C GLY A 37 6.17 7.05 -10.32
N SER A 38 6.60 5.93 -10.87
CA SER A 38 5.73 4.75 -11.03
C SER A 38 5.34 4.12 -9.68
N ILE A 39 6.25 4.12 -8.69
CA ILE A 39 5.95 3.62 -7.33
C ILE A 39 4.91 4.52 -6.65
N ILE A 40 4.99 5.84 -6.83
CA ILE A 40 4.00 6.78 -6.28
C ILE A 40 2.60 6.49 -6.84
N ILE A 41 2.47 6.25 -8.15
CA ILE A 41 1.17 5.89 -8.75
C ILE A 41 0.62 4.61 -8.14
N GLU A 42 1.46 3.61 -7.97
CA GLU A 42 1.07 2.35 -7.33
C GLU A 42 0.55 2.61 -5.91
N ARG A 43 1.26 3.42 -5.10
CA ARG A 43 0.80 3.78 -3.74
C ARG A 43 -0.51 4.55 -3.73
N LEU A 44 -0.70 5.47 -4.67
CA LEU A 44 -1.97 6.20 -4.79
C LEU A 44 -3.12 5.26 -5.17
N SER A 45 -2.89 4.30 -6.06
CA SER A 45 -3.89 3.29 -6.42
C SER A 45 -4.23 2.39 -5.23
N ASP A 46 -3.23 1.95 -4.46
CA ASP A 46 -3.44 1.20 -3.22
C ASP A 46 -4.32 2.00 -2.24
N MET A 47 -4.01 3.27 -2.01
CA MET A 47 -4.77 4.13 -1.09
C MET A 47 -6.23 4.28 -1.51
N ILE A 48 -6.52 4.42 -2.80
CA ILE A 48 -7.90 4.50 -3.30
C ILE A 48 -8.68 3.24 -2.91
N VAL A 49 -8.09 2.06 -3.12
CA VAL A 49 -8.75 0.78 -2.80
C VAL A 49 -8.90 0.63 -1.28
N ILE A 50 -7.85 0.90 -0.49
CA ILE A 50 -7.87 0.80 0.97
C ILE A 50 -8.94 1.71 1.58
N PHE A 51 -9.00 2.97 1.17
CA PHE A 51 -10.03 3.88 1.66
C PHE A 51 -11.43 3.47 1.22
N GLY A 52 -11.58 2.96 -0.01
CA GLY A 52 -12.84 2.40 -0.49
C GLY A 52 -13.31 1.21 0.35
N MET A 53 -12.41 0.28 0.68
CA MET A 53 -12.68 -0.87 1.54
C MET A 53 -13.07 -0.44 2.96
N THR A 54 -12.34 0.50 3.54
CA THR A 54 -12.63 1.04 4.88
C THR A 54 -13.98 1.75 4.91
N ALA A 55 -14.27 2.59 3.92
CA ALA A 55 -15.54 3.28 3.79
C ALA A 55 -16.71 2.32 3.65
N TRP A 56 -16.56 1.30 2.78
CA TRP A 56 -17.56 0.25 2.60
C TRP A 56 -17.83 -0.49 3.91
N GLY A 57 -16.78 -0.91 4.61
CA GLY A 57 -16.91 -1.65 5.86
C GLY A 57 -17.57 -0.83 6.97
N ILE A 58 -17.22 0.46 7.11
CA ILE A 58 -17.87 1.36 8.07
C ILE A 58 -19.35 1.54 7.73
N LEU A 59 -19.68 1.81 6.47
CA LEU A 59 -21.07 1.94 6.03
C LEU A 59 -21.87 0.68 6.32
N PHE A 60 -21.30 -0.50 6.10
CA PHE A 60 -21.96 -1.76 6.37
C PHE A 60 -22.26 -1.94 7.87
N ILE A 61 -21.28 -1.66 8.76
CA ILE A 61 -21.48 -1.78 10.21
C ILE A 61 -22.50 -0.77 10.70
N THR A 62 -22.43 0.48 10.23
CA THR A 62 -23.37 1.51 10.66
C THR A 62 -24.80 1.20 10.25
N THR A 63 -25.00 0.57 9.11
CA THR A 63 -26.36 0.16 8.68
C THR A 63 -26.91 -1.05 9.41
N THR A 64 -26.03 -1.87 10.01
CA THR A 64 -26.45 -3.12 10.69
C THR A 64 -26.48 -3.03 12.21
N HIS A 65 -25.75 -2.11 12.84
CA HIS A 65 -25.54 -2.12 14.29
C HIS A 65 -25.83 -0.77 15.01
N LEU A 66 -26.11 0.32 14.29
CA LEU A 66 -26.30 1.63 14.93
C LEU A 66 -27.71 2.18 14.68
N ASP A 67 -28.43 2.39 15.78
CA ASP A 67 -29.78 3.02 15.78
C ASP A 67 -29.74 4.56 15.64
N SER A 68 -28.54 5.18 15.62
CA SER A 68 -28.39 6.63 15.59
C SER A 68 -27.69 7.16 14.35
N THR A 69 -28.33 8.13 13.67
CA THR A 69 -27.74 8.82 12.50
C THR A 69 -26.49 9.63 12.82
N SER A 70 -26.25 10.00 14.08
CA SER A 70 -25.10 10.79 14.54
C SER A 70 -23.77 10.06 14.37
N ASP A 71 -23.74 8.74 14.61
CA ASP A 71 -22.51 7.96 14.58
C ASP A 71 -22.08 7.65 13.13
N ILE A 72 -23.05 7.55 12.22
CA ILE A 72 -22.81 7.42 10.78
C ILE A 72 -22.10 8.69 10.26
N HIS A 73 -22.57 9.87 10.66
CA HIS A 73 -21.97 11.14 10.24
C HIS A 73 -20.54 11.30 10.77
N GLN A 74 -20.24 10.87 11.99
CA GLN A 74 -18.88 10.92 12.55
C GLN A 74 -17.94 9.96 11.82
N GLY A 75 -18.37 8.72 11.53
CA GLY A 75 -17.58 7.74 10.76
C GLY A 75 -17.28 8.23 9.34
N LEU A 76 -18.28 8.79 8.64
CA LEU A 76 -18.11 9.39 7.32
C LEU A 76 -17.21 10.63 7.34
N ALA A 77 -17.29 11.48 8.38
CA ALA A 77 -16.44 12.65 8.53
C ALA A 77 -14.96 12.27 8.73
N LEU A 78 -14.68 11.22 9.51
CA LEU A 78 -13.33 10.69 9.70
C LEU A 78 -12.70 10.15 8.40
N LEU A 79 -13.53 9.63 7.48
CA LEU A 79 -13.08 9.16 6.18
C LEU A 79 -13.01 10.27 5.13
N ALA A 80 -13.83 11.30 5.25
CA ALA A 80 -13.87 12.40 4.29
C ALA A 80 -12.56 13.17 4.22
N ALA A 81 -11.86 13.39 5.34
CA ALA A 81 -10.60 14.11 5.37
C ALA A 81 -9.48 13.41 4.59
N PRO A 82 -9.14 12.12 4.84
CA PRO A 82 -8.10 11.43 4.07
C PRO A 82 -8.49 11.22 2.60
N ILE A 83 -9.78 11.00 2.29
CA ILE A 83 -10.25 10.92 0.90
C ILE A 83 -10.10 12.26 0.21
N ALA A 84 -10.47 13.37 0.87
CA ALA A 84 -10.29 14.71 0.32
C ALA A 84 -8.81 15.02 0.07
N VAL A 85 -7.91 14.68 1.01
CA VAL A 85 -6.46 14.83 0.84
C VAL A 85 -5.96 14.00 -0.35
N LEU A 86 -6.42 12.76 -0.49
CA LEU A 86 -6.06 11.90 -1.63
C LEU A 86 -6.54 12.49 -2.95
N VAL A 87 -7.82 12.91 -3.03
CA VAL A 87 -8.40 13.53 -4.23
C VAL A 87 -7.67 14.82 -4.58
N ILE A 88 -7.36 15.65 -3.59
CA ILE A 88 -6.58 16.89 -3.78
C ILE A 88 -5.16 16.54 -4.27
N ALA A 89 -4.49 15.56 -3.68
CA ALA A 89 -3.15 15.14 -4.12
C ALA A 89 -3.16 14.63 -5.56
N VAL A 90 -4.12 13.78 -5.93
CA VAL A 90 -4.30 13.29 -7.30
C VAL A 90 -4.63 14.44 -8.25
N TYR A 91 -5.52 15.34 -7.86
CA TYR A 91 -5.85 16.54 -8.64
C TYR A 91 -4.61 17.41 -8.88
N PHE A 92 -3.82 17.70 -7.85
CA PHE A 92 -2.57 18.44 -7.99
C PHE A 92 -1.55 17.74 -8.90
N LEU A 93 -1.42 16.44 -8.80
CA LEU A 93 -0.50 15.65 -9.64
C LEU A 93 -0.96 15.62 -11.09
N VAL A 94 -2.26 15.46 -11.36
CA VAL A 94 -2.81 15.32 -12.71
C VAL A 94 -3.01 16.67 -13.39
N VAL A 95 -3.60 17.65 -12.69
CA VAL A 95 -4.03 18.92 -13.30
C VAL A 95 -2.90 19.95 -13.35
N LYS A 96 -2.04 20.02 -12.31
CA LYS A 96 -0.90 20.95 -12.30
C LYS A 96 0.33 20.48 -13.06
N LYS A 97 0.34 19.25 -13.60
CA LYS A 97 1.43 18.76 -14.47
C LYS A 97 1.80 19.80 -15.53
N ASN A 98 0.81 20.45 -16.14
CA ASN A 98 1.04 21.45 -17.22
C ASN A 98 1.41 22.85 -16.73
N HIS A 99 1.13 23.21 -15.48
CA HIS A 99 1.35 24.58 -14.98
C HIS A 99 2.61 24.75 -14.14
N PHE A 100 3.09 23.66 -13.48
CA PHE A 100 4.27 23.72 -12.63
C PHE A 100 5.60 23.67 -13.41
N ILE A 101 5.58 23.27 -14.67
CA ILE A 101 6.75 23.14 -15.54
C ILE A 101 7.30 24.51 -16.01
N SER A 102 6.56 25.61 -15.81
CA SER A 102 6.96 26.93 -16.32
C SER A 102 7.83 27.76 -15.38
N VAL A 103 8.16 27.29 -14.18
CA VAL A 103 8.95 28.06 -13.18
C VAL A 103 10.41 27.55 -13.09
N LYS A 104 11.24 28.26 -13.71
CA LYS A 104 12.69 28.60 -13.61
C LYS A 104 13.54 27.92 -12.52
N LEU A 105 13.83 26.59 -12.65
CA LEU A 105 14.95 25.99 -11.91
C LEU A 105 15.55 24.84 -12.74
N LYS A 106 16.53 25.15 -13.60
CA LYS A 106 17.10 24.20 -14.59
C LYS A 106 17.62 22.85 -14.06
N THR A 107 18.03 22.73 -12.84
CA THR A 107 18.55 21.47 -12.25
C THR A 107 17.51 20.70 -11.44
N LEU A 108 16.55 21.40 -10.83
CA LEU A 108 15.38 20.77 -10.22
C LEU A 108 14.43 20.25 -11.29
N ASP A 109 14.39 20.91 -12.44
CA ASP A 109 13.56 20.65 -13.60
C ASP A 109 13.74 19.22 -14.15
N ILE A 110 14.99 18.74 -14.26
CA ILE A 110 15.30 17.42 -14.80
C ILE A 110 14.78 16.31 -13.87
N LYS A 111 14.97 16.46 -12.55
CA LYS A 111 14.50 15.45 -11.58
C LYS A 111 12.98 15.41 -11.50
N ILE A 112 12.35 16.57 -11.50
CA ILE A 112 10.88 16.70 -11.50
C ILE A 112 10.31 16.19 -12.82
N HIS A 113 10.93 16.53 -13.95
CA HIS A 113 10.52 16.02 -15.26
C HIS A 113 10.59 14.49 -15.32
N ASN A 114 11.67 13.88 -14.85
CA ASN A 114 11.83 12.44 -14.78
C ASN A 114 10.80 11.77 -13.84
N LEU A 115 10.49 12.41 -12.70
CA LEU A 115 9.41 11.94 -11.80
C LEU A 115 8.06 11.96 -12.52
N LEU A 116 7.74 13.06 -13.21
CA LEU A 116 6.51 13.22 -13.98
C LEU A 116 6.43 12.25 -15.17
N GLN A 117 7.56 11.88 -15.78
CA GLN A 117 7.59 10.82 -16.79
C GLN A 117 7.10 9.47 -16.24
N GLY A 118 7.41 9.16 -14.97
CA GLY A 118 6.86 7.98 -14.30
C GLY A 118 5.33 8.03 -14.20
N LEU A 119 4.74 9.24 -14.11
CA LEU A 119 3.28 9.45 -14.06
C LEU A 119 2.61 9.36 -15.45
N ASN A 120 3.35 9.35 -16.55
CA ASN A 120 2.79 9.26 -17.90
C ASN A 120 2.08 7.93 -18.16
N ALA A 121 2.34 6.90 -17.35
CA ALA A 121 1.59 5.65 -17.41
C ALA A 121 0.07 5.84 -17.23
N LEU A 122 -0.36 6.93 -16.56
CA LEU A 122 -1.78 7.28 -16.40
C LEU A 122 -2.40 7.94 -17.64
N GLU A 123 -1.61 8.32 -18.64
CA GLU A 123 -2.11 8.92 -19.89
C GLU A 123 -2.76 7.86 -20.80
N ASP A 124 -2.33 6.60 -20.67
CA ASP A 124 -2.95 5.48 -21.39
C ASP A 124 -4.06 4.85 -20.56
N PRO A 125 -5.35 4.95 -21.00
CA PRO A 125 -6.48 4.39 -20.25
C PRO A 125 -6.37 2.89 -20.03
N TRP A 126 -5.76 2.15 -20.98
CA TRP A 126 -5.60 0.71 -20.87
C TRP A 126 -4.58 0.31 -19.80
N THR A 127 -3.48 1.04 -19.72
CA THR A 127 -2.47 0.86 -18.67
C THR A 127 -3.03 1.23 -17.30
N THR A 128 -3.80 2.31 -17.21
CA THR A 128 -4.50 2.71 -15.97
C THR A 128 -5.50 1.66 -15.51
N LEU A 129 -6.29 1.11 -16.45
CA LEU A 129 -7.25 0.03 -16.13
C LEU A 129 -6.55 -1.24 -15.65
N LYS A 130 -5.46 -1.64 -16.27
CA LYS A 130 -4.64 -2.78 -15.82
C LYS A 130 -4.06 -2.54 -14.43
N LEU A 131 -3.56 -1.35 -14.15
CA LEU A 131 -3.02 -0.97 -12.85
C LEU A 131 -4.11 -1.07 -11.78
N LEU A 132 -5.25 -0.44 -11.97
CA LEU A 132 -6.36 -0.49 -11.02
C LEU A 132 -6.89 -1.91 -10.85
N GLY A 133 -7.05 -2.65 -11.95
CA GLY A 133 -7.48 -4.05 -11.90
C GLY A 133 -6.52 -4.94 -11.12
N SER A 134 -5.21 -4.78 -11.33
CA SER A 134 -4.21 -5.52 -10.56
C SER A 134 -4.20 -5.13 -9.07
N THR A 135 -4.38 -3.84 -8.75
CA THR A 135 -4.49 -3.38 -7.37
C THR A 135 -5.71 -3.99 -6.67
N VAL A 136 -6.88 -3.95 -7.31
CA VAL A 136 -8.10 -4.58 -6.77
C VAL A 136 -7.90 -6.08 -6.58
N ALA A 137 -7.28 -6.78 -7.54
CA ALA A 137 -6.99 -8.21 -7.42
C ALA A 137 -6.07 -8.51 -6.23
N ILE A 138 -5.00 -7.74 -6.04
CA ILE A 138 -4.06 -7.90 -4.90
C ILE A 138 -4.81 -7.71 -3.58
N TRP A 139 -5.61 -6.66 -3.43
CA TRP A 139 -6.35 -6.40 -2.20
C TRP A 139 -7.46 -7.42 -1.95
N THR A 140 -8.09 -7.95 -3.01
CA THR A 140 -9.04 -9.07 -2.89
C THR A 140 -8.36 -10.34 -2.39
N LEU A 141 -7.19 -10.68 -2.92
CA LEU A 141 -6.40 -11.83 -2.44
C LEU A 141 -5.95 -11.63 -0.98
N ASN A 142 -5.56 -10.42 -0.60
CA ASN A 142 -5.24 -10.08 0.79
C ASN A 142 -6.46 -10.29 1.71
N CYS A 143 -7.64 -9.85 1.27
CA CYS A 143 -8.88 -10.05 1.99
C CYS A 143 -9.19 -11.54 2.20
N LEU A 144 -9.08 -12.34 1.15
CA LEU A 144 -9.29 -13.79 1.22
C LEU A 144 -8.26 -14.48 2.15
N ALA A 145 -6.99 -14.05 2.11
CA ALA A 145 -5.95 -14.59 2.97
C ALA A 145 -6.22 -14.28 4.44
N ILE A 146 -6.54 -13.02 4.79
CA ILE A 146 -6.86 -12.62 6.16
C ILE A 146 -8.13 -13.31 6.62
N TRP A 147 -9.18 -13.37 5.79
CA TRP A 147 -10.41 -14.09 6.11
C TRP A 147 -10.15 -15.57 6.43
N SER A 148 -9.34 -16.25 5.62
CA SER A 148 -8.97 -17.65 5.85
C SER A 148 -8.21 -17.84 7.17
N ILE A 149 -7.30 -16.91 7.53
CA ILE A 149 -6.58 -16.94 8.80
C ILE A 149 -7.54 -16.72 9.96
N MET A 150 -8.47 -15.76 9.88
CA MET A 150 -9.45 -15.50 10.92
C MET A 150 -10.36 -16.73 11.15
N MET A 151 -10.82 -17.37 10.07
CA MET A 151 -11.57 -18.62 10.17
C MET A 151 -10.77 -19.76 10.82
N ALA A 152 -9.49 -19.89 10.47
CA ALA A 152 -8.62 -20.90 11.10
C ALA A 152 -8.42 -20.67 12.60
N LEU A 153 -8.56 -19.44 13.06
CA LEU A 153 -8.52 -19.05 14.48
C LEU A 153 -9.89 -19.12 15.18
N HIS A 154 -10.92 -19.64 14.48
CA HIS A 154 -12.31 -19.67 14.96
C HIS A 154 -12.87 -18.26 15.27
N ILE A 155 -12.40 -17.24 14.56
CA ILE A 155 -12.95 -15.89 14.62
C ILE A 155 -13.84 -15.73 13.40
N GLU A 156 -15.16 -15.84 13.63
CA GLU A 156 -16.17 -15.78 12.56
C GLU A 156 -16.42 -14.32 12.15
N LEU A 157 -15.73 -13.88 11.10
CA LEU A 157 -16.00 -12.59 10.46
C LEU A 157 -16.75 -12.79 9.16
N SER A 158 -17.81 -12.00 8.95
CA SER A 158 -18.43 -11.87 7.64
C SER A 158 -17.47 -11.27 6.63
N LEU A 159 -17.75 -11.42 5.34
CA LEU A 159 -16.91 -10.84 4.28
C LEU A 159 -16.80 -9.31 4.43
N ASN A 160 -17.89 -8.63 4.76
CA ASN A 160 -17.87 -7.17 4.95
C ASN A 160 -17.04 -6.72 6.14
N GLN A 161 -17.09 -7.46 7.25
CA GLN A 161 -16.23 -7.21 8.41
C GLN A 161 -14.76 -7.45 8.08
N THR A 162 -14.46 -8.48 7.28
CA THR A 162 -13.10 -8.74 6.80
C THR A 162 -12.61 -7.61 5.89
N ILE A 163 -13.45 -7.09 5.00
CA ILE A 163 -13.12 -5.93 4.15
C ILE A 163 -12.74 -4.72 5.02
N LEU A 164 -13.49 -4.46 6.10
CA LEU A 164 -13.15 -3.39 7.03
C LEU A 164 -11.81 -3.64 7.72
N LEU A 165 -11.60 -4.85 8.24
CA LEU A 165 -10.33 -5.23 8.89
C LEU A 165 -9.14 -5.01 7.95
N VAL A 166 -9.25 -5.45 6.69
CA VAL A 166 -8.22 -5.26 5.66
C VAL A 166 -8.01 -3.77 5.34
N GLY A 167 -9.09 -2.99 5.27
CA GLY A 167 -8.99 -1.54 5.07
C GLY A 167 -8.23 -0.84 6.20
N ILE A 168 -8.57 -1.13 7.46
CA ILE A 168 -7.90 -0.56 8.65
C ILE A 168 -6.42 -0.98 8.69
N THR A 169 -6.11 -2.25 8.43
CA THR A 169 -4.73 -2.75 8.39
C THR A 169 -3.94 -2.15 7.23
N GLY A 170 -4.57 -1.93 6.08
CA GLY A 170 -3.99 -1.24 4.94
C GLY A 170 -3.61 0.22 5.26
N ILE A 171 -4.49 0.96 5.95
CA ILE A 171 -4.18 2.32 6.44
C ILE A 171 -2.98 2.28 7.40
N SER A 172 -2.94 1.32 8.34
CA SER A 172 -1.82 1.18 9.26
C SER A 172 -0.49 0.92 8.56
N ALA A 173 -0.53 0.16 7.47
CA ALA A 173 0.65 -0.11 6.65
C ALA A 173 1.16 1.13 5.90
N ALA A 174 0.36 2.17 5.72
CA ALA A 174 0.80 3.44 5.13
C ALA A 174 1.67 4.26 6.09
N ILE A 175 1.54 4.06 7.41
CA ILE A 175 2.29 4.79 8.43
C ILE A 175 3.75 4.34 8.43
N PRO A 176 4.72 5.24 8.24
CA PRO A 176 6.14 4.92 8.32
C PRO A 176 6.53 4.72 9.80
N ALA A 177 6.41 3.50 10.28
CA ALA A 177 6.70 3.11 11.65
C ALA A 177 7.89 2.13 11.69
N ALA A 178 7.88 1.22 12.67
CA ALA A 178 8.89 0.19 12.81
C ALA A 178 8.98 -0.73 11.55
N PRO A 179 10.12 -1.40 11.34
CA PRO A 179 10.25 -2.40 10.30
C PRO A 179 9.10 -3.42 10.34
N ALA A 180 8.67 -3.88 9.17
CA ALA A 180 7.54 -4.80 9.02
C ALA A 180 6.20 -4.33 9.62
N GLY A 181 6.06 -3.05 10.01
CA GLY A 181 4.85 -2.51 10.63
C GLY A 181 4.56 -3.07 12.03
N ILE A 182 5.61 -3.53 12.75
CA ILE A 182 5.47 -4.04 14.12
C ILE A 182 4.89 -2.92 15.01
N GLY A 183 3.84 -3.24 15.75
CA GLY A 183 3.09 -2.30 16.58
C GLY A 183 1.92 -1.65 15.85
N THR A 184 2.09 -1.12 14.66
CA THR A 184 0.99 -0.48 13.90
C THR A 184 -0.03 -1.49 13.41
N LEU A 185 0.40 -2.66 12.95
CA LEU A 185 -0.50 -3.73 12.56
C LEU A 185 -1.29 -4.27 13.75
N GLN A 186 -0.64 -4.51 14.90
CA GLN A 186 -1.30 -4.95 16.13
C GLN A 186 -2.33 -3.93 16.60
N TYR A 187 -1.99 -2.66 16.55
CA TYR A 187 -2.92 -1.57 16.88
C TYR A 187 -4.12 -1.51 15.95
N ALA A 188 -3.91 -1.72 14.65
CA ALA A 188 -4.98 -1.79 13.66
C ALA A 188 -5.95 -2.96 13.95
N PHE A 189 -5.42 -4.13 14.30
CA PHE A 189 -6.23 -5.27 14.72
C PHE A 189 -6.99 -5.00 16.01
N HIS A 190 -6.38 -4.28 16.96
CA HIS A 190 -7.06 -3.87 18.20
C HIS A 190 -8.23 -2.91 17.90
N ILE A 191 -8.04 -1.91 17.05
CA ILE A 191 -9.14 -1.02 16.61
C ILE A 191 -10.26 -1.85 15.95
N ALA A 192 -9.90 -2.75 15.05
CA ALA A 192 -10.88 -3.60 14.39
C ALA A 192 -11.62 -4.52 15.40
N ALA A 193 -10.94 -5.03 16.41
CA ALA A 193 -11.56 -5.84 17.47
C ALA A 193 -12.66 -5.06 18.23
N VAL A 194 -12.38 -3.79 18.56
CA VAL A 194 -13.36 -2.92 19.21
C VAL A 194 -14.56 -2.64 18.29
N LEU A 195 -14.31 -2.42 17.00
CA LEU A 195 -15.38 -2.11 16.05
C LEU A 195 -16.22 -3.33 15.66
N LEU A 196 -15.63 -4.53 15.70
CA LEU A 196 -16.23 -5.78 15.25
C LEU A 196 -16.64 -6.71 16.40
N ASP A 197 -16.50 -6.22 17.65
CA ASP A 197 -16.89 -6.90 18.89
C ASP A 197 -16.25 -8.29 19.06
N TYR A 198 -14.94 -8.39 18.82
CA TYR A 198 -14.18 -9.58 19.20
C TYR A 198 -13.06 -9.26 20.19
N SER A 199 -12.55 -10.27 20.93
CA SER A 199 -11.67 -10.04 22.05
C SER A 199 -10.31 -9.43 21.64
N ALA A 200 -9.79 -8.51 22.47
CA ALA A 200 -8.48 -7.90 22.27
C ALA A 200 -7.33 -8.93 22.25
N SER A 201 -7.46 -10.02 23.01
CA SER A 201 -6.50 -11.12 23.01
C SER A 201 -6.51 -11.88 21.68
N ALA A 202 -7.70 -12.15 21.10
CA ALA A 202 -7.83 -12.75 19.79
C ALA A 202 -7.26 -11.84 18.71
N ALA A 203 -7.49 -10.51 18.80
CA ALA A 203 -6.92 -9.52 17.89
C ALA A 203 -5.38 -9.57 17.88
N LEU A 204 -4.77 -9.63 19.06
CA LEU A 204 -3.31 -9.69 19.19
C LEU A 204 -2.73 -10.96 18.57
N VAL A 205 -3.32 -12.12 18.86
CA VAL A 205 -2.90 -13.40 18.27
C VAL A 205 -3.08 -13.41 16.75
N ALA A 206 -4.25 -12.97 16.28
CA ALA A 206 -4.54 -12.90 14.86
C ALA A 206 -3.55 -11.98 14.13
N SER A 207 -3.26 -10.80 14.68
CA SER A 207 -2.31 -9.86 14.09
C SER A 207 -0.90 -10.45 13.97
N ALA A 208 -0.44 -11.19 14.98
CA ALA A 208 0.86 -11.85 14.95
C ALA A 208 0.92 -12.94 13.86
N ILE A 209 -0.12 -13.77 13.75
CA ILE A 209 -0.20 -14.81 12.72
C ILE A 209 -0.27 -14.21 11.33
N VAL A 210 -1.11 -13.18 11.11
CA VAL A 210 -1.21 -12.47 9.83
C VAL A 210 0.14 -11.84 9.47
N GLN A 211 0.83 -11.23 10.44
CA GLN A 211 2.14 -10.64 10.21
C GLN A 211 3.17 -11.69 9.78
N ILE A 212 3.24 -12.82 10.48
CA ILE A 212 4.16 -13.90 10.12
C ILE A 212 3.79 -14.50 8.75
N ALA A 213 2.52 -14.76 8.50
CA ALA A 213 2.07 -15.40 7.27
C ALA A 213 2.29 -14.51 6.05
N LEU A 214 1.86 -13.25 6.08
CA LEU A 214 1.91 -12.36 4.92
C LEU A 214 3.27 -11.70 4.75
N LEU A 215 3.82 -11.12 5.83
CA LEU A 215 5.11 -10.42 5.73
C LEU A 215 6.29 -11.40 5.71
N GLY A 216 6.20 -12.49 6.46
CA GLY A 216 7.22 -13.53 6.46
C GLY A 216 7.35 -14.20 5.10
N SER A 217 6.24 -14.59 4.48
CA SER A 217 6.24 -15.18 3.13
C SER A 217 6.77 -14.20 2.08
N ALA A 218 6.34 -12.94 2.10
CA ALA A 218 6.82 -11.92 1.17
C ALA A 218 8.33 -11.65 1.34
N THR A 219 8.82 -11.64 2.58
CA THR A 219 10.25 -11.46 2.86
C THR A 219 11.08 -12.65 2.36
N LEU A 220 10.62 -13.87 2.62
CA LEU A 220 11.31 -15.09 2.19
C LEU A 220 11.38 -15.17 0.66
N VAL A 221 10.23 -15.03 -0.02
CA VAL A 221 10.17 -15.08 -1.49
C VAL A 221 10.99 -13.94 -2.11
N GLY A 222 10.95 -12.75 -1.51
CA GLY A 222 11.73 -11.60 -1.97
C GLY A 222 13.23 -11.79 -1.82
N ALA A 223 13.69 -12.37 -0.72
CA ALA A 223 15.10 -12.69 -0.49
C ALA A 223 15.60 -13.77 -1.48
N LEU A 224 14.80 -14.83 -1.68
CA LEU A 224 15.13 -15.88 -2.65
C LEU A 224 15.18 -15.32 -4.09
N SER A 225 14.22 -14.48 -4.47
CA SER A 225 14.20 -13.83 -5.79
C SER A 225 15.39 -12.92 -6.01
N TYR A 226 15.83 -12.20 -4.98
CA TYR A 226 17.02 -11.35 -5.06
C TYR A 226 18.31 -12.16 -5.18
N SER A 227 18.43 -13.23 -4.37
CA SER A 227 19.58 -14.14 -4.43
C SER A 227 19.69 -14.82 -5.81
N TYR A 228 18.56 -15.24 -6.38
CA TYR A 228 18.51 -15.78 -7.73
C TYR A 228 18.96 -14.76 -8.79
N ALA A 229 18.48 -13.51 -8.71
CA ALA A 229 18.86 -12.45 -9.64
C ALA A 229 20.35 -12.12 -9.60
N ILE A 230 20.98 -12.20 -8.42
CA ILE A 230 22.44 -12.04 -8.29
C ILE A 230 23.17 -13.23 -8.92
N SER A 231 22.76 -14.47 -8.62
CA SER A 231 23.44 -15.68 -9.07
C SER A 231 23.39 -15.85 -10.60
N THR A 232 22.34 -15.36 -11.23
CA THR A 232 22.14 -15.45 -12.70
C THR A 232 22.67 -14.21 -13.46
N HIS A 233 23.40 -13.31 -12.78
CA HIS A 233 23.92 -12.07 -13.39
C HIS A 233 22.87 -11.20 -14.09
N LEU A 234 21.61 -11.32 -13.69
CA LEU A 234 20.52 -10.48 -14.20
C LEU A 234 20.64 -9.02 -13.73
N LEU A 235 21.41 -8.77 -12.66
CA LEU A 235 21.72 -7.44 -12.19
C LEU A 235 22.99 -6.93 -12.89
N PRO A 236 22.97 -5.74 -13.51
CA PRO A 236 24.16 -5.15 -14.09
C PRO A 236 25.21 -4.94 -12.99
N ARG A 237 26.43 -5.42 -13.26
CA ARG A 237 27.58 -5.26 -12.34
C ARG A 237 27.84 -3.77 -12.13
N ASN A 238 28.08 -3.37 -10.88
CA ASN A 238 28.49 -1.99 -10.61
C ASN A 238 29.84 -1.72 -11.30
N GLU A 239 29.93 -0.62 -12.05
CA GLU A 239 31.19 -0.19 -12.69
C GLU A 239 32.27 0.23 -11.66
N THR A 240 31.96 0.23 -10.37
CA THR A 240 32.88 0.54 -9.28
C THR A 240 33.79 -0.62 -8.85
N ASP A 241 33.65 -1.80 -9.46
CA ASP A 241 34.49 -2.98 -9.18
C ASP A 241 35.64 -3.14 -10.20
N LYS A 242 36.04 -2.03 -10.86
CA LYS A 242 37.26 -1.95 -11.68
C LYS A 242 38.29 -1.06 -11.02
#